data_b295b25cdc4d9ff5abb32fbe0c57686f
#
_entry.id   b295b25cdc4d9ff5abb32fbe0c57686f
#
_cell.length_a   1.000
_cell.length_b   1.000
_cell.length_c   1.000
_cell.angle_alpha   90.00
_cell.angle_beta   90.00
_cell.angle_gamma   90.00
#
_symmetry.space_group_name_H-M   'P 1'
#
loop_
_entity.id
_entity.type
_entity.pdbx_description
1 polymer ?
#
loop_
_entity_poly.entity_id
_entity_poly.type
_entity_poly.pdbx_seq_one_letter_code
_entity_poly.pdbx_strand_id
1 'polypeptide(L)'
;MVTVFVITGTTFQMLAGALSESVINGKQKLYISYYPYSYNFSGSGLGTSIYGQFVKINVGSANGEYAYCMDAEADSGITGTSIFTAEDFNLSDWVKRNYTSNQIKLMKYAAIYTIKNASETKYGYSNEVENIASQIINWTILHNWFNTSSESSVLNVYTANMPSSVASNVKACYNKIKEQILSHKTIPSFAVGKGQTPTPKKMTTNADGTFSITLTDNKNCSSYFDWAKALNNSKYKNYLSITTNSAGKLVIKSTKPIPKSDEFELTAKKTKSKYQNELDTASPVALIVDESQLSGQNAVGYTNTDNDPVTASISLYTDTIGTAQIKKVWQHNNDTSSTKADNSDIYFTIKNSSGSAVKATGKAGSYTYSTSGSVSQFKLNSSNTFLVKSLPAGTYTVYE
;
A
#
# COMPACT_ATOMS: atom_id res chain seq x y z
N MET A 1 -20.29 -36.91 -29.16
CA MET A 1 -19.26 -36.46 -28.18
C MET A 1 -19.55 -35.01 -27.85
N VAL A 2 -20.23 -34.76 -26.75
CA VAL A 2 -20.62 -33.40 -26.32
C VAL A 2 -19.57 -32.95 -25.31
N THR A 3 -18.76 -31.95 -25.67
CA THR A 3 -17.76 -31.37 -24.77
C THR A 3 -18.47 -30.32 -23.91
N VAL A 4 -18.69 -30.66 -22.64
CA VAL A 4 -19.21 -29.73 -21.64
C VAL A 4 -18.04 -28.87 -21.18
N PHE A 5 -18.02 -27.62 -21.55
CA PHE A 5 -17.16 -26.61 -20.90
C PHE A 5 -17.75 -26.26 -19.54
N VAL A 6 -17.16 -26.79 -18.48
CA VAL A 6 -17.40 -26.27 -17.12
C VAL A 6 -16.64 -24.97 -17.01
N ILE A 7 -17.32 -23.86 -17.16
CA ILE A 7 -16.83 -22.55 -16.75
C ILE A 7 -16.91 -22.54 -15.22
N THR A 8 -15.80 -22.84 -14.56
CA THR A 8 -15.65 -22.52 -13.14
C THR A 8 -15.79 -21.01 -13.01
N GLY A 9 -16.91 -20.59 -12.47
CA GLY A 9 -17.20 -19.19 -12.19
C GLY A 9 -16.17 -18.66 -11.20
N THR A 10 -15.15 -17.99 -11.69
CA THR A 10 -14.57 -16.89 -10.94
C THR A 10 -15.70 -15.89 -10.77
N THR A 11 -16.27 -15.82 -9.57
CA THR A 11 -17.08 -14.69 -9.16
C THR A 11 -16.21 -13.45 -9.34
N PHE A 12 -16.35 -12.79 -10.50
CA PHE A 12 -16.08 -11.38 -10.59
C PHE A 12 -17.06 -10.75 -9.58
N GLN A 13 -16.59 -10.48 -8.36
CA GLN A 13 -17.12 -9.38 -7.61
C GLN A 13 -16.87 -8.16 -8.49
N MET A 14 -17.87 -7.80 -9.29
CA MET A 14 -17.93 -6.44 -9.79
C MET A 14 -17.89 -5.58 -8.54
N LEU A 15 -16.80 -4.83 -8.35
CA LEU A 15 -16.73 -3.72 -7.41
C LEU A 15 -17.91 -2.81 -7.80
N ALA A 16 -19.05 -3.05 -7.16
CA ALA A 16 -20.21 -2.20 -7.30
C ALA A 16 -19.79 -0.83 -6.78
N GLY A 17 -19.88 0.19 -7.59
CA GLY A 17 -19.65 1.55 -7.14
C GLY A 17 -18.84 2.44 -8.07
N ALA A 18 -18.82 2.17 -9.38
CA ALA A 18 -18.25 3.11 -10.34
C ALA A 18 -19.17 3.31 -11.53
N LEU A 19 -19.19 4.54 -12.00
CA LEU A 19 -19.84 4.88 -13.24
C LEU A 19 -19.26 4.02 -14.38
N SER A 20 -20.11 3.29 -15.11
CA SER A 20 -19.68 2.49 -16.26
C SER A 20 -19.14 3.43 -17.36
N GLU A 21 -18.32 2.89 -18.24
CA GLU A 21 -17.75 3.64 -19.36
C GLU A 21 -18.84 4.24 -20.26
N SER A 22 -19.99 3.58 -20.37
CA SER A 22 -21.17 4.09 -21.07
C SER A 22 -21.83 5.29 -20.38
N VAL A 23 -21.64 5.43 -19.06
CA VAL A 23 -22.12 6.60 -18.28
C VAL A 23 -21.18 7.79 -18.48
N ILE A 24 -19.90 7.57 -18.64
CA ILE A 24 -18.89 8.63 -18.80
C ILE A 24 -19.01 9.33 -20.15
N ASN A 25 -19.45 8.61 -21.19
CA ASN A 25 -19.49 9.09 -22.58
C ASN A 25 -20.86 9.56 -23.05
N GLY A 26 -21.84 9.71 -22.16
CA GLY A 26 -23.22 10.05 -22.53
C GLY A 26 -23.90 11.02 -21.54
N LYS A 27 -25.07 11.52 -21.97
CA LYS A 27 -25.95 12.28 -21.07
C LYS A 27 -26.61 11.35 -20.06
N GLN A 28 -26.48 11.65 -18.79
CA GLN A 28 -26.98 10.82 -17.69
C GLN A 28 -28.10 11.52 -16.92
N LYS A 29 -28.99 10.71 -16.35
CA LYS A 29 -30.05 11.21 -15.45
C LYS A 29 -29.55 11.10 -14.01
N LEU A 30 -29.80 12.12 -13.20
CA LEU A 30 -29.63 12.07 -11.76
C LEU A 30 -30.99 11.91 -11.08
N TYR A 31 -31.05 11.02 -10.10
CA TYR A 31 -32.22 10.78 -9.25
C TYR A 31 -31.90 11.35 -7.87
N ILE A 32 -32.70 12.32 -7.41
CA ILE A 32 -32.47 13.05 -6.18
C ILE A 32 -33.56 12.70 -5.18
N SER A 33 -33.14 12.37 -3.98
CA SER A 33 -34.00 12.23 -2.80
C SER A 33 -33.36 12.96 -1.62
N TYR A 34 -34.14 13.32 -0.63
CA TYR A 34 -33.69 14.12 0.49
C TYR A 34 -33.62 13.30 1.75
N TYR A 35 -32.56 13.55 2.55
CA TYR A 35 -32.53 13.12 3.95
C TYR A 35 -33.36 14.06 4.82
N PRO A 36 -33.84 13.65 5.99
CA PRO A 36 -34.65 14.52 6.87
C PRO A 36 -33.81 15.58 7.61
N TYR A 37 -32.57 15.81 7.21
CA TYR A 37 -31.64 16.70 7.90
C TYR A 37 -31.33 17.93 7.03
N SER A 38 -31.37 19.10 7.66
CA SER A 38 -31.02 20.39 7.06
C SER A 38 -29.81 21.00 7.77
N TYR A 39 -29.19 21.98 7.12
CA TYR A 39 -28.11 22.79 7.68
C TYR A 39 -28.36 24.26 7.37
N ASN A 40 -27.82 25.14 8.26
CA ASN A 40 -27.99 26.59 8.10
C ASN A 40 -26.72 27.30 8.61
N PHE A 41 -26.04 28.00 7.72
CA PHE A 41 -24.84 28.77 8.00
C PHE A 41 -25.13 30.23 8.37
N SER A 42 -26.36 30.69 8.24
CA SER A 42 -26.75 32.06 8.63
C SER A 42 -26.45 32.30 10.11
N GLY A 43 -25.69 33.34 10.40
CA GLY A 43 -25.30 33.68 11.78
C GLY A 43 -24.19 32.80 12.38
N SER A 44 -23.60 31.86 11.64
CA SER A 44 -22.52 30.99 12.12
C SER A 44 -21.17 31.69 12.30
N GLY A 45 -21.00 32.91 11.77
CA GLY A 45 -19.73 33.64 11.74
C GLY A 45 -18.72 33.10 10.69
N LEU A 46 -19.14 32.18 9.83
CA LEU A 46 -18.27 31.58 8.80
C LEU A 46 -18.27 32.32 7.47
N GLY A 47 -18.93 33.51 7.42
CA GLY A 47 -18.90 34.39 6.24
C GLY A 47 -19.82 33.96 5.10
N THR A 48 -20.69 32.99 5.32
CA THR A 48 -21.68 32.50 4.35
C THR A 48 -23.06 32.38 4.95
N SER A 49 -24.11 32.48 4.12
CA SER A 49 -25.52 32.37 4.51
C SER A 49 -26.19 31.14 3.91
N ILE A 50 -25.41 30.10 3.62
CA ILE A 50 -25.88 28.86 3.01
C ILE A 50 -26.94 28.22 3.90
N TYR A 51 -28.05 27.82 3.28
CA TYR A 51 -29.11 27.01 3.86
C TYR A 51 -29.44 25.87 2.90
N GLY A 52 -29.60 24.69 3.42
CA GLY A 52 -29.94 23.55 2.56
C GLY A 52 -30.35 22.28 3.32
N GLN A 53 -30.63 21.26 2.56
CA GLN A 53 -30.99 19.94 3.04
C GLN A 53 -30.02 18.91 2.44
N PHE A 54 -29.64 17.89 3.22
CA PHE A 54 -28.82 16.81 2.68
C PHE A 54 -29.58 16.03 1.62
N VAL A 55 -28.90 15.79 0.50
CA VAL A 55 -29.44 15.08 -0.65
C VAL A 55 -28.71 13.77 -0.87
N LYS A 56 -29.45 12.79 -1.34
CA LYS A 56 -28.95 11.55 -1.89
C LYS A 56 -29.10 11.62 -3.40
N ILE A 57 -28.00 11.60 -4.12
CA ILE A 57 -27.97 11.68 -5.57
C ILE A 57 -27.54 10.31 -6.12
N ASN A 58 -28.35 9.71 -7.00
CA ASN A 58 -28.06 8.48 -7.69
C ASN A 58 -27.97 8.70 -9.20
N VAL A 59 -26.98 8.08 -9.86
CA VAL A 59 -26.75 8.21 -11.29
C VAL A 59 -27.44 7.09 -12.06
N GLY A 60 -28.10 7.38 -13.14
CA GLY A 60 -28.70 6.43 -14.07
C GLY A 60 -30.01 5.80 -13.61
N SER A 61 -30.20 5.56 -12.33
CA SER A 61 -31.43 5.00 -11.73
C SER A 61 -31.57 5.41 -10.26
N ALA A 62 -32.76 5.26 -9.66
CA ALA A 62 -33.01 5.53 -8.24
C ALA A 62 -32.14 4.68 -7.26
N ASN A 63 -31.64 3.54 -7.73
CA ASN A 63 -30.73 2.66 -6.99
C ASN A 63 -29.33 2.62 -7.61
N GLY A 64 -29.01 3.59 -8.45
CA GLY A 64 -27.72 3.72 -9.11
C GLY A 64 -26.61 4.14 -8.14
N GLU A 65 -25.47 4.42 -8.71
CA GLU A 65 -24.28 4.83 -7.98
C GLU A 65 -24.44 6.22 -7.40
N TYR A 66 -23.76 6.50 -6.28
CA TYR A 66 -23.82 7.80 -5.66
C TYR A 66 -23.02 8.85 -6.45
N ALA A 67 -23.63 10.02 -6.56
CA ALA A 67 -22.94 11.26 -6.84
C ALA A 67 -23.11 12.23 -5.67
N TYR A 68 -22.22 13.20 -5.57
CA TYR A 68 -22.23 14.17 -4.51
C TYR A 68 -22.36 15.58 -5.10
N CYS A 69 -23.20 16.40 -4.50
CA CYS A 69 -23.36 17.78 -4.89
C CYS A 69 -22.01 18.53 -4.78
N MET A 70 -21.65 19.28 -5.81
CA MET A 70 -20.42 20.07 -5.83
C MET A 70 -20.57 21.44 -5.20
N ASP A 71 -21.80 21.93 -5.09
CA ASP A 71 -22.10 23.27 -4.57
C ASP A 71 -23.12 23.19 -3.44
N ALA A 72 -22.66 23.51 -2.21
CA ALA A 72 -23.54 23.58 -1.05
C ALA A 72 -24.44 24.82 -1.05
N GLU A 73 -24.14 25.83 -1.87
CA GLU A 73 -24.86 27.11 -1.94
C GLU A 73 -25.97 27.10 -2.98
N ALA A 74 -25.91 26.20 -3.96
CA ALA A 74 -26.91 26.17 -5.00
C ALA A 74 -28.22 25.63 -4.46
N ASP A 75 -29.29 26.37 -4.74
CA ASP A 75 -30.65 25.95 -4.41
C ASP A 75 -30.98 24.62 -5.08
N SER A 76 -31.26 23.61 -4.27
CA SER A 76 -31.56 22.26 -4.75
C SER A 76 -32.92 22.14 -5.41
N GLY A 77 -33.35 23.17 -6.15
CA GLY A 77 -34.61 23.18 -6.92
C GLY A 77 -34.79 22.04 -7.92
N ILE A 78 -33.95 21.00 -7.83
CA ILE A 78 -34.02 19.80 -8.63
C ILE A 78 -35.04 18.86 -7.99
N THR A 79 -36.26 18.97 -8.39
CA THR A 79 -37.28 17.93 -8.21
C THR A 79 -37.30 17.10 -9.47
N GLY A 80 -36.73 15.89 -9.43
CA GLY A 80 -36.84 14.97 -10.56
C GLY A 80 -35.51 14.56 -11.18
N THR A 81 -35.52 14.22 -12.44
CA THR A 81 -34.37 13.74 -13.21
C THR A 81 -33.75 14.87 -14.03
N SER A 82 -32.55 15.28 -13.69
CA SER A 82 -31.75 16.23 -14.47
C SER A 82 -30.80 15.50 -15.41
N ILE A 83 -30.51 16.09 -16.57
CA ILE A 83 -29.58 15.55 -17.55
C ILE A 83 -28.21 16.21 -17.36
N PHE A 84 -27.16 15.42 -17.28
CA PHE A 84 -25.80 15.85 -17.05
C PHE A 84 -24.87 15.30 -18.14
N THR A 85 -23.82 16.03 -18.45
CA THR A 85 -22.67 15.56 -19.21
C THR A 85 -21.56 15.16 -18.23
N ALA A 86 -21.04 13.95 -18.36
CA ALA A 86 -19.92 13.49 -17.55
C ALA A 86 -18.59 13.92 -18.19
N GLU A 87 -17.70 14.53 -17.42
CA GLU A 87 -16.39 14.96 -17.82
C GLU A 87 -15.32 14.42 -16.85
N ASP A 88 -14.13 14.10 -17.35
CA ASP A 88 -13.00 13.83 -16.45
C ASP A 88 -12.77 15.03 -15.54
N PHE A 89 -12.80 14.83 -14.22
CA PHE A 89 -12.73 15.89 -13.24
C PHE A 89 -11.46 16.75 -13.37
N ASN A 90 -10.37 16.15 -13.82
CA ASN A 90 -9.08 16.84 -14.00
C ASN A 90 -8.98 17.58 -15.31
N LEU A 91 -9.75 17.19 -16.31
CA LEU A 91 -9.72 17.75 -17.65
C LEU A 91 -10.82 18.79 -17.87
N SER A 92 -11.91 18.73 -17.10
CA SER A 92 -13.03 19.67 -17.18
C SER A 92 -12.57 21.11 -17.02
N ASP A 93 -12.88 21.93 -18.01
CA ASP A 93 -12.57 23.36 -17.97
C ASP A 93 -13.40 24.08 -16.91
N TRP A 94 -14.61 23.59 -16.62
CA TRP A 94 -15.44 24.09 -15.55
C TRP A 94 -14.78 23.88 -14.18
N VAL A 95 -14.29 22.65 -13.93
CA VAL A 95 -13.58 22.31 -12.68
C VAL A 95 -12.32 23.14 -12.51
N LYS A 96 -11.50 23.28 -13.55
CA LYS A 96 -10.25 24.06 -13.50
C LYS A 96 -10.47 25.54 -13.27
N ARG A 97 -11.60 26.11 -13.74
CA ARG A 97 -11.95 27.51 -13.49
C ARG A 97 -12.44 27.76 -12.08
N ASN A 98 -13.09 26.79 -11.45
CA ASN A 98 -13.75 26.97 -10.16
C ASN A 98 -12.94 26.45 -8.97
N TYR A 99 -11.99 25.52 -9.18
CA TYR A 99 -11.25 24.86 -8.10
C TYR A 99 -9.75 24.91 -8.29
N THR A 100 -9.03 25.03 -7.18
CA THR A 100 -7.57 24.98 -7.16
C THR A 100 -7.03 23.59 -7.41
N SER A 101 -5.76 23.49 -7.85
CA SER A 101 -5.08 22.20 -8.02
C SER A 101 -5.04 21.35 -6.74
N ASN A 102 -5.03 21.99 -5.55
CA ASN A 102 -5.07 21.27 -4.28
C ASN A 102 -6.45 20.65 -4.01
N GLN A 103 -7.53 21.39 -4.29
CA GLN A 103 -8.89 20.86 -4.18
C GLN A 103 -9.11 19.70 -5.14
N ILE A 104 -8.69 19.84 -6.40
CA ILE A 104 -8.76 18.76 -7.41
C ILE A 104 -8.00 17.53 -6.94
N LYS A 105 -6.79 17.69 -6.39
CA LYS A 105 -6.00 16.60 -5.81
C LYS A 105 -6.70 15.92 -4.63
N LEU A 106 -7.27 16.69 -3.72
CA LEU A 106 -7.99 16.15 -2.55
C LEU A 106 -9.26 15.39 -2.99
N MET A 107 -9.96 15.86 -4.03
CA MET A 107 -11.11 15.15 -4.60
C MET A 107 -10.74 13.79 -5.18
N LYS A 108 -9.53 13.64 -5.78
CA LYS A 108 -9.01 12.32 -6.20
C LYS A 108 -8.88 11.36 -5.03
N TYR A 109 -8.43 11.83 -3.87
CA TYR A 109 -8.32 11.00 -2.69
C TYR A 109 -9.69 10.73 -2.07
N ALA A 110 -10.58 11.73 -2.03
CA ALA A 110 -11.96 11.54 -1.59
C ALA A 110 -12.66 10.43 -2.38
N ALA A 111 -12.46 10.37 -3.69
CA ALA A 111 -13.00 9.33 -4.56
C ALA A 111 -12.66 7.90 -4.09
N ILE A 112 -11.49 7.69 -3.50
CA ILE A 112 -11.05 6.38 -3.00
C ILE A 112 -11.72 6.05 -1.66
N TYR A 113 -11.96 7.04 -0.82
CA TYR A 113 -12.32 6.86 0.58
C TYR A 113 -13.81 7.11 0.90
N THR A 114 -14.58 7.73 0.03
CA THR A 114 -16.03 7.90 0.18
C THR A 114 -16.78 6.67 -0.34
N ILE A 115 -18.03 6.47 0.11
CA ILE A 115 -18.87 5.38 -0.40
C ILE A 115 -19.44 5.72 -1.77
N LYS A 116 -19.84 4.72 -2.55
CA LYS A 116 -20.24 4.88 -3.94
C LYS A 116 -21.64 4.37 -4.26
N ASN A 117 -22.26 3.63 -3.37
CA ASN A 117 -23.62 3.11 -3.57
C ASN A 117 -24.31 2.74 -2.26
N ALA A 118 -25.62 2.41 -2.37
CA ALA A 118 -26.47 2.12 -1.22
C ALA A 118 -26.15 0.81 -0.49
N SER A 119 -25.42 -0.12 -1.13
CA SER A 119 -25.04 -1.39 -0.51
C SER A 119 -23.67 -1.36 0.16
N GLU A 120 -22.94 -0.25 0.02
CA GLU A 120 -21.58 -0.12 0.51
C GLU A 120 -21.54 0.52 1.90
N THR A 121 -20.69 -0.04 2.78
CA THR A 121 -20.25 0.60 4.03
C THR A 121 -18.76 0.33 4.21
N LYS A 122 -17.99 1.36 4.57
CA LYS A 122 -16.52 1.29 4.70
C LYS A 122 -16.01 1.48 6.13
N TYR A 123 -16.81 2.15 6.95
CA TYR A 123 -16.37 2.66 8.26
C TYR A 123 -17.12 2.06 9.44
N GLY A 124 -18.09 1.15 9.17
CA GLY A 124 -18.87 0.48 10.20
C GLY A 124 -20.05 1.32 10.72
N TYR A 125 -20.52 2.29 9.94
CA TYR A 125 -21.75 3.03 10.21
C TYR A 125 -22.86 2.62 9.23
N SER A 126 -24.06 3.15 9.42
CA SER A 126 -25.13 2.97 8.44
C SER A 126 -24.74 3.67 7.12
N ASN A 127 -25.25 3.15 6.00
CA ASN A 127 -25.01 3.75 4.68
C ASN A 127 -25.42 5.23 4.64
N GLU A 128 -26.51 5.60 5.29
CA GLU A 128 -26.96 7.00 5.42
C GLU A 128 -25.90 7.87 6.08
N VAL A 129 -25.36 7.45 7.24
CA VAL A 129 -24.31 8.19 7.96
C VAL A 129 -23.05 8.34 7.09
N GLU A 130 -22.63 7.26 6.43
CA GLU A 130 -21.45 7.29 5.58
C GLU A 130 -21.65 8.13 4.30
N ASN A 131 -22.87 8.15 3.75
CA ASN A 131 -23.21 9.01 2.59
C ASN A 131 -23.17 10.48 2.98
N ILE A 132 -23.81 10.85 4.09
CA ILE A 132 -23.80 12.23 4.60
C ILE A 132 -22.37 12.68 4.93
N ALA A 133 -21.59 11.86 5.62
CA ALA A 133 -20.19 12.17 5.91
C ALA A 133 -19.35 12.36 4.63
N SER A 134 -19.59 11.54 3.61
CA SER A 134 -18.95 11.65 2.29
C SER A 134 -19.34 12.96 1.59
N GLN A 135 -20.62 13.36 1.65
CA GLN A 135 -21.05 14.64 1.11
C GLN A 135 -20.37 15.81 1.80
N ILE A 136 -20.28 15.80 3.14
CA ILE A 136 -19.60 16.87 3.90
C ILE A 136 -18.10 16.90 3.56
N ILE A 137 -17.44 15.78 3.36
CA ILE A 137 -16.03 15.72 2.90
C ILE A 137 -15.90 16.45 1.56
N ASN A 138 -16.75 16.14 0.59
CA ASN A 138 -16.70 16.78 -0.73
C ASN A 138 -16.90 18.30 -0.60
N TRP A 139 -17.92 18.75 0.13
CA TRP A 139 -18.16 20.18 0.35
C TRP A 139 -17.01 20.88 1.08
N THR A 140 -16.45 20.27 2.14
CA THR A 140 -15.33 20.90 2.86
C THR A 140 -14.09 21.03 1.97
N ILE A 141 -13.83 20.09 1.07
CA ILE A 141 -12.76 20.20 0.08
C ILE A 141 -13.07 21.29 -0.93
N LEU A 142 -14.25 21.29 -1.53
CA LEU A 142 -14.62 22.21 -2.61
C LEU A 142 -14.77 23.66 -2.15
N HIS A 143 -15.19 23.88 -0.90
CA HIS A 143 -15.27 25.21 -0.28
C HIS A 143 -13.99 25.63 0.47
N ASN A 144 -12.90 24.88 0.32
CA ASN A 144 -11.60 25.18 0.94
C ASN A 144 -11.63 25.24 2.48
N TRP A 145 -12.52 24.49 3.12
CA TRP A 145 -12.60 24.36 4.59
C TRP A 145 -11.85 23.14 5.11
N PHE A 146 -11.56 22.17 4.24
CA PHE A 146 -10.92 20.90 4.61
C PHE A 146 -9.54 21.15 5.22
N ASN A 147 -9.32 20.59 6.40
CA ASN A 147 -8.07 20.69 7.17
C ASN A 147 -7.65 22.14 7.51
N THR A 148 -8.63 23.02 7.74
CA THR A 148 -8.44 24.41 8.20
C THR A 148 -8.89 24.59 9.65
N SER A 149 -8.61 25.74 10.24
CA SER A 149 -9.09 26.11 11.59
C SER A 149 -10.62 26.20 11.70
N SER A 150 -11.30 26.51 10.60
CA SER A 150 -12.77 26.63 10.54
C SER A 150 -13.50 25.31 10.40
N GLU A 151 -12.81 24.22 10.04
CA GLU A 151 -13.41 22.93 9.71
C GLU A 151 -14.32 22.37 10.83
N SER A 152 -13.88 22.47 12.08
CA SER A 152 -14.68 21.98 13.22
C SER A 152 -16.00 22.77 13.37
N SER A 153 -15.96 24.08 13.16
CA SER A 153 -17.16 24.94 13.20
C SER A 153 -18.09 24.60 12.04
N VAL A 154 -17.55 24.43 10.84
CA VAL A 154 -18.29 23.99 9.64
C VAL A 154 -18.99 22.65 9.88
N LEU A 155 -18.29 21.66 10.43
CA LEU A 155 -18.84 20.34 10.73
C LEU A 155 -19.95 20.43 11.80
N ASN A 156 -19.82 21.33 12.78
CA ASN A 156 -20.86 21.57 13.78
C ASN A 156 -22.11 22.14 13.13
N VAL A 157 -21.99 23.08 12.19
CA VAL A 157 -23.16 23.66 11.48
C VAL A 157 -23.87 22.58 10.66
N TYR A 158 -23.14 21.79 9.88
CA TYR A 158 -23.75 20.69 9.10
C TYR A 158 -24.50 19.67 9.95
N THR A 159 -24.09 19.46 11.19
CA THR A 159 -24.69 18.43 12.06
C THR A 159 -25.65 18.99 13.13
N ALA A 160 -25.87 20.32 13.18
CA ALA A 160 -26.63 20.97 14.25
C ALA A 160 -28.10 20.51 14.34
N ASN A 161 -28.73 20.23 13.21
CA ASN A 161 -30.16 19.83 13.12
C ASN A 161 -30.37 18.33 13.04
N MET A 162 -29.33 17.54 13.33
CA MET A 162 -29.42 16.07 13.37
C MET A 162 -29.67 15.59 14.80
N PRO A 163 -30.37 14.43 15.01
CA PRO A 163 -30.36 13.76 16.29
C PRO A 163 -28.92 13.53 16.79
N SER A 164 -28.70 13.66 18.10
CA SER A 164 -27.34 13.65 18.68
C SER A 164 -26.54 12.39 18.32
N SER A 165 -27.20 11.22 18.25
CA SER A 165 -26.54 9.98 17.84
C SER A 165 -26.11 9.99 16.38
N VAL A 166 -26.93 10.52 15.48
CA VAL A 166 -26.61 10.66 14.05
C VAL A 166 -25.48 11.67 13.88
N ALA A 167 -25.57 12.85 14.50
CA ALA A 167 -24.55 13.88 14.48
C ALA A 167 -23.19 13.35 14.92
N SER A 168 -23.14 12.60 16.03
CA SER A 168 -21.91 12.01 16.55
C SER A 168 -21.32 10.99 15.58
N ASN A 169 -22.13 10.12 14.99
CA ASN A 169 -21.69 9.12 14.03
C ASN A 169 -21.21 9.77 12.72
N VAL A 170 -21.89 10.79 12.20
CA VAL A 170 -21.46 11.55 11.01
C VAL A 170 -20.11 12.20 11.25
N LYS A 171 -19.90 12.87 12.40
CA LYS A 171 -18.62 13.47 12.76
C LYS A 171 -17.49 12.41 12.87
N ALA A 172 -17.77 11.29 13.50
CA ALA A 172 -16.81 10.22 13.65
C ALA A 172 -16.44 9.59 12.28
N CYS A 173 -17.41 9.36 11.42
CA CYS A 173 -17.21 8.88 10.06
C CYS A 173 -16.40 9.89 9.23
N TYR A 174 -16.77 11.16 9.23
CA TYR A 174 -16.03 12.25 8.60
C TYR A 174 -14.56 12.24 8.99
N ASN A 175 -14.26 12.14 10.30
CA ASN A 175 -12.88 12.14 10.78
C ASN A 175 -12.10 10.89 10.30
N LYS A 176 -12.73 9.73 10.20
CA LYS A 176 -12.10 8.53 9.62
C LYS A 176 -11.78 8.71 8.14
N ILE A 177 -12.70 9.28 7.35
CA ILE A 177 -12.47 9.58 5.93
C ILE A 177 -11.33 10.61 5.79
N LYS A 178 -11.39 11.71 6.56
CA LYS A 178 -10.35 12.74 6.58
C LYS A 178 -8.96 12.16 6.88
N GLU A 179 -8.83 11.34 7.92
CA GLU A 179 -7.57 10.67 8.28
C GLU A 179 -6.99 9.91 7.10
N GLN A 180 -7.82 9.19 6.35
CA GLN A 180 -7.38 8.43 5.19
C GLN A 180 -6.97 9.32 4.02
N ILE A 181 -7.71 10.38 3.74
CA ILE A 181 -7.35 11.37 2.70
C ILE A 181 -5.98 11.98 3.01
N LEU A 182 -5.76 12.43 4.25
CA LEU A 182 -4.50 13.03 4.67
C LEU A 182 -3.33 12.04 4.65
N SER A 183 -3.60 10.77 4.96
CA SER A 183 -2.58 9.70 4.95
C SER A 183 -2.46 8.95 3.62
N HIS A 184 -3.17 9.38 2.56
CA HIS A 184 -3.21 8.65 1.29
C HIS A 184 -1.82 8.36 0.73
N LYS A 185 -0.95 9.38 0.65
CA LYS A 185 0.43 9.28 0.14
C LYS A 185 1.45 8.75 1.16
N THR A 186 1.02 8.40 2.38
CA THR A 186 1.94 7.85 3.39
C THR A 186 2.45 6.49 2.93
N ILE A 187 3.77 6.36 2.91
CA ILE A 187 4.50 5.12 2.62
C ILE A 187 5.33 4.70 3.83
N PRO A 188 5.73 3.44 3.96
CA PRO A 188 6.58 2.96 5.04
C PRO A 188 7.86 3.78 5.16
N SER A 189 8.30 4.05 6.40
CA SER A 189 9.46 4.91 6.68
C SER A 189 10.78 4.35 6.14
N PHE A 190 10.84 3.07 5.87
CA PHE A 190 12.02 2.40 5.31
C PHE A 190 12.05 2.35 3.77
N ALA A 191 10.98 2.78 3.10
CA ALA A 191 10.80 2.73 1.65
C ALA A 191 10.83 4.13 1.02
N VAL A 192 10.96 4.18 -0.29
CA VAL A 192 10.85 5.41 -1.08
C VAL A 192 9.63 5.35 -2.00
N GLY A 193 9.11 6.51 -2.39
CA GLY A 193 7.93 6.63 -3.25
C GLY A 193 8.24 6.49 -4.74
N LYS A 194 7.17 6.57 -5.55
CA LYS A 194 7.24 6.52 -7.02
C LYS A 194 8.25 7.54 -7.56
N GLY A 195 9.11 7.10 -8.47
CA GLY A 195 10.13 7.93 -9.13
C GLY A 195 11.38 8.22 -8.30
N GLN A 196 11.50 7.64 -7.10
CA GLN A 196 12.71 7.73 -6.26
C GLN A 196 13.46 6.39 -6.27
N THR A 197 14.79 6.43 -6.30
CA THR A 197 15.64 5.25 -6.23
C THR A 197 15.89 4.86 -4.77
N PRO A 198 15.54 3.63 -4.33
CA PRO A 198 15.78 3.20 -2.98
C PRO A 198 17.27 2.94 -2.72
N THR A 199 17.77 3.36 -1.56
CA THR A 199 19.13 3.01 -1.13
C THR A 199 19.19 1.53 -0.76
N PRO A 200 20.11 0.73 -1.36
CA PRO A 200 20.23 -0.69 -1.07
C PRO A 200 20.55 -0.96 0.41
N LYS A 201 19.80 -1.86 1.02
CA LYS A 201 19.97 -2.29 2.41
C LYS A 201 20.57 -3.69 2.45
N LYS A 202 21.57 -3.89 3.31
CA LYS A 202 22.25 -5.17 3.48
C LYS A 202 21.41 -6.11 4.34
N MET A 203 21.19 -7.34 3.87
CA MET A 203 20.64 -8.44 4.65
C MET A 203 21.75 -9.12 5.47
N THR A 204 21.42 -9.55 6.68
CA THR A 204 22.34 -10.28 7.57
C THR A 204 22.37 -11.75 7.20
N THR A 205 23.55 -12.34 7.15
CA THR A 205 23.71 -13.82 7.01
C THR A 205 23.35 -14.51 8.33
N ASN A 206 22.44 -15.47 8.27
CA ASN A 206 22.03 -16.29 9.41
C ASN A 206 22.96 -17.49 9.60
N ALA A 207 22.91 -18.13 10.79
CA ALA A 207 23.70 -19.29 11.11
C ALA A 207 23.44 -20.52 10.20
N ASP A 208 22.25 -20.62 9.62
CA ASP A 208 21.85 -21.67 8.69
C ASP A 208 22.24 -21.38 7.22
N GLY A 209 22.95 -20.30 6.97
CA GLY A 209 23.37 -19.88 5.64
C GLY A 209 22.30 -19.12 4.84
N THR A 210 21.15 -18.87 5.41
CA THR A 210 20.13 -18.00 4.83
C THR A 210 20.44 -16.52 5.14
N PHE A 211 19.67 -15.62 4.56
CA PHE A 211 19.82 -14.18 4.77
C PHE A 211 18.50 -13.59 5.26
N SER A 212 18.56 -12.59 6.14
CA SER A 212 17.36 -11.93 6.61
C SER A 212 17.57 -10.44 6.87
N ILE A 213 16.48 -9.69 6.79
CA ILE A 213 16.42 -8.31 7.24
C ILE A 213 15.04 -8.05 7.84
N THR A 214 15.01 -7.28 8.92
CA THR A 214 13.78 -6.75 9.49
C THR A 214 13.78 -5.22 9.32
N LEU A 215 12.81 -4.72 8.57
CA LEU A 215 12.61 -3.30 8.35
C LEU A 215 11.47 -2.84 9.25
N THR A 216 11.76 -1.85 10.12
CA THR A 216 10.77 -1.28 11.03
C THR A 216 10.16 -0.04 10.40
N ASP A 217 8.84 0.02 10.35
CA ASP A 217 8.08 1.15 9.85
C ASP A 217 7.54 2.00 11.01
N ASN A 218 8.12 3.17 11.22
CA ASN A 218 7.69 4.11 12.26
C ASN A 218 6.33 4.76 11.96
N LYS A 219 5.80 4.58 10.72
CA LYS A 219 4.50 5.08 10.31
C LYS A 219 3.39 4.02 10.38
N ASN A 220 3.74 2.77 10.73
CA ASN A 220 2.83 1.64 10.89
C ASN A 220 1.90 1.39 9.69
N CYS A 221 2.36 1.64 8.48
CA CYS A 221 1.57 1.47 7.25
C CYS A 221 2.13 0.40 6.29
N SER A 222 3.21 -0.30 6.65
CA SER A 222 3.83 -1.34 5.80
C SER A 222 2.86 -2.48 5.44
N SER A 223 1.92 -2.83 6.34
CA SER A 223 0.87 -3.84 6.09
C SER A 223 -0.21 -3.40 5.09
N TYR A 224 -0.24 -2.12 4.71
CA TYR A 224 -1.17 -1.61 3.70
C TYR A 224 -0.67 -1.83 2.26
N PHE A 225 0.57 -2.31 2.11
CA PHE A 225 1.21 -2.55 0.81
C PHE A 225 1.28 -4.05 0.50
N ASP A 226 1.00 -4.41 -0.75
CA ASP A 226 1.02 -5.80 -1.21
C ASP A 226 2.44 -6.24 -1.61
N TRP A 227 3.28 -6.44 -0.60
CA TRP A 227 4.64 -6.94 -0.75
C TRP A 227 4.69 -8.36 -1.32
N ALA A 228 3.68 -9.18 -1.02
CA ALA A 228 3.61 -10.56 -1.52
C ALA A 228 3.42 -10.57 -3.04
N LYS A 229 2.49 -9.77 -3.58
CA LYS A 229 2.28 -9.63 -5.02
C LYS A 229 3.52 -9.05 -5.71
N ALA A 230 4.16 -8.05 -5.09
CA ALA A 230 5.39 -7.48 -5.61
C ALA A 230 6.49 -8.55 -5.71
N LEU A 231 6.66 -9.40 -4.69
CA LEU A 231 7.60 -10.52 -4.71
C LEU A 231 7.26 -11.55 -5.80
N ASN A 232 6.00 -11.96 -5.91
CA ASN A 232 5.56 -12.95 -6.90
C ASN A 232 5.83 -12.51 -8.35
N ASN A 233 5.88 -11.22 -8.60
CA ASN A 233 6.20 -10.63 -9.91
C ASN A 233 7.71 -10.46 -10.12
N SER A 234 8.54 -10.75 -9.11
CA SER A 234 10.00 -10.60 -9.20
C SER A 234 10.71 -11.87 -9.65
N LYS A 235 11.93 -11.73 -10.19
CA LYS A 235 12.81 -12.85 -10.51
C LYS A 235 13.25 -13.66 -9.26
N TYR A 236 13.00 -13.13 -8.08
CA TYR A 236 13.45 -13.68 -6.80
C TYR A 236 12.38 -14.50 -6.05
N LYS A 237 11.18 -14.65 -6.61
CA LYS A 237 10.03 -15.33 -5.98
C LYS A 237 10.30 -16.73 -5.42
N ASN A 238 11.26 -17.44 -6.03
CA ASN A 238 11.53 -18.85 -5.67
C ASN A 238 12.45 -19.01 -4.45
N TYR A 239 13.08 -17.95 -3.96
CA TYR A 239 14.01 -18.02 -2.83
C TYR A 239 13.91 -16.87 -1.82
N LEU A 240 13.05 -15.90 -2.08
CA LEU A 240 12.68 -14.89 -1.11
C LEU A 240 11.33 -15.23 -0.46
N SER A 241 11.20 -14.87 0.80
CA SER A 241 9.92 -14.83 1.51
C SER A 241 9.76 -13.49 2.23
N ILE A 242 8.53 -13.03 2.29
CA ILE A 242 8.18 -11.75 2.91
C ILE A 242 7.04 -11.96 3.90
N THR A 243 7.17 -11.39 5.08
CA THR A 243 6.12 -11.38 6.10
C THR A 243 5.97 -9.98 6.66
N THR A 244 4.75 -9.49 6.70
CA THR A 244 4.38 -8.25 7.39
C THR A 244 3.63 -8.58 8.66
N ASN A 245 3.82 -7.79 9.71
CA ASN A 245 3.05 -7.93 10.94
C ASN A 245 2.35 -6.62 11.32
N SER A 246 1.38 -6.71 12.24
CA SER A 246 0.62 -5.58 12.76
C SER A 246 1.46 -4.54 13.51
N ALA A 247 2.70 -4.89 13.89
CA ALA A 247 3.64 -3.99 14.56
C ALA A 247 4.50 -3.16 13.58
N GLY A 248 4.10 -3.05 12.30
CA GLY A 248 4.80 -2.27 11.30
C GLY A 248 6.16 -2.84 10.89
N LYS A 249 6.40 -4.14 11.06
CA LYS A 249 7.65 -4.78 10.67
C LYS A 249 7.48 -5.54 9.36
N LEU A 250 8.39 -5.34 8.42
CA LEU A 250 8.54 -6.12 7.22
C LEU A 250 9.78 -7.02 7.38
N VAL A 251 9.56 -8.33 7.45
CA VAL A 251 10.62 -9.32 7.56
C VAL A 251 10.81 -9.98 6.20
N ILE A 252 12.05 -9.93 5.68
CA ILE A 252 12.41 -10.51 4.39
C ILE A 252 13.52 -11.53 4.64
N LYS A 253 13.33 -12.74 4.11
CA LYS A 253 14.33 -13.82 4.18
C LYS A 253 14.67 -14.27 2.77
N SER A 254 15.94 -14.64 2.55
CA SER A 254 16.43 -15.23 1.32
C SER A 254 17.17 -16.52 1.60
N THR A 255 16.94 -17.56 0.79
CA THR A 255 17.70 -18.82 0.82
C THR A 255 18.92 -18.80 -0.09
N LYS A 256 19.09 -17.73 -0.88
CA LYS A 256 20.24 -17.53 -1.78
C LYS A 256 20.81 -16.14 -1.61
N PRO A 257 22.10 -15.94 -1.90
CA PRO A 257 22.69 -14.61 -1.91
C PRO A 257 22.10 -13.74 -3.03
N ILE A 258 22.04 -12.44 -2.77
CA ILE A 258 21.66 -11.38 -3.72
C ILE A 258 22.88 -10.47 -3.87
N PRO A 259 23.70 -10.62 -4.93
CA PRO A 259 24.89 -9.79 -5.13
C PRO A 259 24.49 -8.31 -5.23
N LYS A 260 25.34 -7.43 -4.70
CA LYS A 260 25.11 -5.97 -4.77
C LYS A 260 25.03 -5.46 -6.23
N SER A 261 25.76 -6.10 -7.15
CA SER A 261 25.71 -5.82 -8.58
C SER A 261 24.38 -6.20 -9.24
N ASP A 262 23.56 -7.00 -8.59
CA ASP A 262 22.29 -7.52 -9.09
C ASP A 262 21.09 -6.79 -8.45
N GLU A 263 21.30 -5.54 -8.10
CA GLU A 263 20.39 -4.67 -7.32
C GLU A 263 18.93 -5.13 -7.36
N PHE A 264 18.49 -5.68 -6.22
CA PHE A 264 17.13 -6.15 -6.08
C PHE A 264 16.23 -4.99 -5.64
N GLU A 265 15.38 -4.54 -6.53
CA GLU A 265 14.33 -3.61 -6.21
C GLU A 265 12.98 -4.33 -6.11
N LEU A 266 12.26 -4.05 -5.05
CA LEU A 266 10.90 -4.54 -4.82
C LEU A 266 9.97 -3.36 -4.64
N THR A 267 9.00 -3.22 -5.54
CA THR A 267 8.00 -2.15 -5.52
C THR A 267 6.63 -2.72 -5.23
N ALA A 268 6.08 -2.39 -4.07
CA ALA A 268 4.76 -2.79 -3.65
C ALA A 268 3.74 -1.65 -3.84
N LYS A 269 2.51 -2.00 -4.25
CA LYS A 269 1.38 -1.08 -4.36
C LYS A 269 0.63 -1.03 -3.04
N LYS A 270 0.16 0.14 -2.63
CA LYS A 270 -0.79 0.30 -1.52
C LYS A 270 -2.15 -0.26 -1.93
N THR A 271 -2.63 -1.25 -1.20
CA THR A 271 -3.90 -1.94 -1.48
C THR A 271 -4.87 -1.92 -0.31
N LYS A 272 -4.44 -1.40 0.84
CA LYS A 272 -5.21 -1.35 2.07
C LYS A 272 -5.05 0.00 2.77
N SER A 273 -5.89 0.24 3.76
CA SER A 273 -5.75 1.38 4.67
C SER A 273 -6.10 0.97 6.10
N LYS A 274 -6.08 1.92 7.02
CA LYS A 274 -6.44 1.68 8.43
C LYS A 274 -7.87 1.15 8.60
N TYR A 275 -8.79 1.54 7.73
CA TYR A 275 -10.21 1.22 7.83
C TYR A 275 -10.72 0.32 6.70
N GLN A 276 -9.91 0.05 5.69
CA GLN A 276 -10.33 -0.71 4.50
C GLN A 276 -9.32 -1.82 4.22
N ASN A 277 -9.81 -3.06 4.16
CA ASN A 277 -8.99 -4.23 3.81
C ASN A 277 -8.65 -4.29 2.32
N GLU A 278 -9.39 -3.55 1.51
CA GLU A 278 -9.15 -3.37 0.08
C GLU A 278 -9.44 -1.92 -0.28
N LEU A 279 -8.48 -1.25 -0.92
CA LEU A 279 -8.68 0.11 -1.42
C LEU A 279 -9.34 0.07 -2.78
N ASP A 280 -10.37 0.88 -2.93
CA ASP A 280 -10.96 1.12 -4.22
C ASP A 280 -9.97 1.76 -5.19
N THR A 281 -10.11 1.40 -6.44
CA THR A 281 -9.59 2.20 -7.53
C THR A 281 -10.69 3.14 -7.97
N ALA A 282 -10.50 4.43 -7.78
CA ALA A 282 -11.52 5.41 -8.14
C ALA A 282 -10.91 6.74 -8.55
N SER A 283 -11.57 7.40 -9.49
CA SER A 283 -11.26 8.75 -9.91
C SER A 283 -12.54 9.57 -9.97
N PRO A 284 -12.50 10.86 -9.60
CA PRO A 284 -13.66 11.71 -9.67
C PRO A 284 -14.01 12.04 -11.13
N VAL A 285 -15.30 12.12 -11.40
CA VAL A 285 -15.90 12.58 -12.66
C VAL A 285 -16.83 13.71 -12.36
N ALA A 286 -16.66 14.84 -13.06
CA ALA A 286 -17.59 15.95 -12.97
C ALA A 286 -18.85 15.64 -13.78
N LEU A 287 -20.01 15.80 -13.16
CA LEU A 287 -21.31 15.71 -13.79
C LEU A 287 -21.83 17.13 -13.93
N ILE A 288 -21.66 17.70 -15.12
CA ILE A 288 -21.97 19.09 -15.40
C ILE A 288 -23.40 19.19 -15.96
N VAL A 289 -24.19 20.05 -15.37
CA VAL A 289 -25.56 20.32 -15.81
C VAL A 289 -25.57 20.87 -17.23
N ASP A 290 -26.51 20.40 -18.05
CA ASP A 290 -26.76 20.97 -19.35
C ASP A 290 -27.31 22.42 -19.18
N GLU A 291 -26.64 23.42 -19.78
CA GLU A 291 -26.99 24.85 -19.69
C GLU A 291 -28.44 25.16 -20.13
N SER A 292 -29.08 24.25 -20.87
CA SER A 292 -30.50 24.37 -21.22
C SER A 292 -31.45 24.12 -20.02
N GLN A 293 -30.94 23.66 -18.87
CA GLN A 293 -31.72 23.40 -17.68
C GLN A 293 -31.50 24.51 -16.64
N LEU A 294 -32.49 25.32 -16.40
CA LEU A 294 -32.47 26.54 -15.56
C LEU A 294 -32.24 26.28 -14.05
N SER A 295 -32.14 25.05 -13.59
CA SER A 295 -31.99 24.73 -12.17
C SER A 295 -31.26 23.40 -11.94
N GLY A 296 -29.99 23.35 -12.23
CA GLY A 296 -29.21 22.13 -11.99
C GLY A 296 -27.97 22.41 -11.13
N GLN A 297 -27.70 21.54 -10.16
CA GLN A 297 -26.43 21.54 -9.44
C GLN A 297 -25.44 20.59 -10.10
N ASN A 298 -24.21 21.05 -10.30
CA ASN A 298 -23.14 20.15 -10.70
C ASN A 298 -22.86 19.12 -9.58
N ALA A 299 -22.53 17.90 -9.99
CA ALA A 299 -22.24 16.83 -9.05
C ALA A 299 -20.90 16.17 -9.39
N VAL A 300 -20.31 15.46 -8.44
CA VAL A 300 -19.16 14.58 -8.63
C VAL A 300 -19.59 13.14 -8.48
N GLY A 301 -19.35 12.35 -9.51
CA GLY A 301 -19.41 10.88 -9.49
C GLY A 301 -18.03 10.28 -9.51
N TYR A 302 -17.93 8.95 -9.60
CA TYR A 302 -16.66 8.24 -9.55
C TYR A 302 -16.56 7.16 -10.62
N THR A 303 -15.35 6.91 -11.11
CA THR A 303 -15.02 5.81 -12.03
C THR A 303 -14.06 4.81 -11.37
N ASN A 304 -13.95 3.60 -11.91
CA ASN A 304 -13.04 2.54 -11.44
C ASN A 304 -11.63 2.67 -12.04
N THR A 305 -11.06 3.85 -12.10
CA THR A 305 -9.71 4.06 -12.62
C THR A 305 -8.76 4.49 -11.53
N ASP A 306 -7.59 3.82 -11.42
CA ASP A 306 -6.54 4.18 -10.48
C ASP A 306 -5.56 5.14 -11.15
N ASN A 307 -5.85 6.42 -11.08
CA ASN A 307 -5.04 7.46 -11.74
C ASN A 307 -3.81 7.89 -10.92
N ASP A 308 -3.69 7.46 -9.66
CA ASP A 308 -2.57 7.85 -8.80
C ASP A 308 -2.18 6.75 -7.80
N PRO A 309 -1.71 5.58 -8.28
CA PRO A 309 -1.34 4.48 -7.40
C PRO A 309 -0.18 4.87 -6.48
N VAL A 310 -0.35 4.63 -5.19
CA VAL A 310 0.72 4.82 -4.20
C VAL A 310 1.57 3.58 -4.17
N THR A 311 2.87 3.75 -4.46
CA THR A 311 3.85 2.66 -4.41
C THR A 311 4.96 2.95 -3.42
N ALA A 312 5.55 1.89 -2.89
CA ALA A 312 6.70 1.93 -1.99
C ALA A 312 7.77 0.95 -2.50
N SER A 313 8.98 1.47 -2.68
CA SER A 313 10.12 0.70 -3.20
C SER A 313 11.20 0.52 -2.15
N ILE A 314 11.81 -0.67 -2.13
CA ILE A 314 12.99 -1.03 -1.34
C ILE A 314 14.01 -1.71 -2.23
N SER A 315 15.29 -1.56 -1.89
CA SER A 315 16.38 -2.29 -2.52
C SER A 315 17.18 -3.06 -1.48
N LEU A 316 17.56 -4.30 -1.80
CA LEU A 316 18.23 -5.21 -0.90
C LEU A 316 19.42 -5.87 -1.57
N TYR A 317 20.43 -6.21 -0.77
CA TYR A 317 21.54 -7.06 -1.18
C TYR A 317 22.05 -7.89 -0.02
N THR A 318 22.84 -8.94 -0.33
CA THR A 318 23.53 -9.78 0.65
C THR A 318 25.04 -9.68 0.43
N ASP A 319 25.82 -10.16 1.40
CA ASP A 319 27.20 -10.49 1.11
C ASP A 319 27.26 -11.60 0.07
N THR A 320 28.27 -11.54 -0.77
CA THR A 320 28.65 -12.72 -1.56
C THR A 320 29.23 -13.75 -0.60
N ILE A 321 28.71 -14.97 -0.67
CA ILE A 321 29.22 -16.09 0.13
C ILE A 321 29.82 -17.15 -0.79
N GLY A 322 30.85 -17.82 -0.27
CA GLY A 322 31.52 -18.91 -0.94
C GLY A 322 31.66 -20.13 -0.04
N THR A 323 32.31 -21.15 -0.56
CA THR A 323 32.74 -22.32 0.18
C THR A 323 34.23 -22.44 0.07
N ALA A 324 34.92 -22.55 1.19
CA ALA A 324 36.32 -22.90 1.22
C ALA A 324 36.45 -24.40 1.47
N GLN A 325 37.20 -25.09 0.61
CA GLN A 325 37.59 -26.48 0.81
C GLN A 325 39.09 -26.53 1.06
N ILE A 326 39.49 -27.11 2.17
CA ILE A 326 40.88 -27.35 2.52
C ILE A 326 41.14 -28.84 2.48
N LYS A 327 42.21 -29.24 1.77
CA LYS A 327 42.70 -30.62 1.70
C LYS A 327 44.11 -30.65 2.23
N LYS A 328 44.41 -31.53 3.16
CA LYS A 328 45.76 -31.85 3.62
C LYS A 328 46.32 -32.98 2.75
N VAL A 329 47.50 -32.79 2.19
CA VAL A 329 48.29 -33.80 1.51
C VAL A 329 49.47 -34.12 2.39
N TRP A 330 49.69 -35.40 2.64
CA TRP A 330 50.83 -35.89 3.40
C TRP A 330 51.97 -36.20 2.44
N GLN A 331 53.17 -35.85 2.81
CA GLN A 331 54.34 -36.16 2.02
C GLN A 331 55.34 -36.90 2.92
N HIS A 332 55.87 -38.01 2.47
CA HIS A 332 56.89 -38.79 3.13
C HIS A 332 58.03 -39.09 2.13
N ASN A 333 59.24 -38.66 2.43
CA ASN A 333 60.45 -38.91 1.58
C ASN A 333 60.22 -38.58 0.08
N ASN A 334 59.66 -37.40 -0.23
CA ASN A 334 59.32 -36.97 -1.61
C ASN A 334 58.18 -37.69 -2.29
N ASP A 335 57.52 -38.62 -1.61
CA ASP A 335 56.31 -39.26 -2.10
C ASP A 335 55.06 -38.57 -1.53
N THR A 336 54.06 -38.30 -2.37
CA THR A 336 52.80 -37.66 -1.94
C THR A 336 51.78 -38.73 -1.63
N SER A 337 51.44 -38.89 -0.34
CA SER A 337 50.43 -39.82 0.12
C SER A 337 49.22 -39.04 0.67
N SER A 338 48.00 -39.50 0.39
CA SER A 338 46.79 -39.01 1.04
C SER A 338 46.58 -39.65 2.42
N THR A 339 47.46 -40.55 2.84
CA THR A 339 47.36 -41.30 4.10
C THR A 339 48.00 -40.51 5.23
N LYS A 340 47.31 -40.36 6.35
CA LYS A 340 47.81 -39.73 7.54
C LYS A 340 48.97 -40.55 8.14
N ALA A 341 50.09 -39.89 8.46
CA ALA A 341 51.30 -40.56 8.95
C ALA A 341 51.20 -41.05 10.41
N ASP A 342 50.33 -40.45 11.21
CA ASP A 342 50.07 -40.84 12.59
C ASP A 342 48.57 -40.66 12.97
N ASN A 343 48.19 -41.04 14.17
CA ASN A 343 46.82 -40.93 14.68
C ASN A 343 46.50 -39.61 15.35
N SER A 344 47.40 -38.61 15.28
CA SER A 344 47.17 -37.30 15.88
C SER A 344 46.10 -36.49 15.12
N ASP A 345 45.25 -35.83 15.86
CA ASP A 345 44.26 -34.93 15.29
C ASP A 345 44.93 -33.63 14.82
N ILE A 346 44.66 -33.22 13.58
CA ILE A 346 45.14 -31.98 13.03
C ILE A 346 44.01 -30.98 12.99
N TYR A 347 44.26 -29.78 13.52
CA TYR A 347 43.34 -28.68 13.56
C TYR A 347 43.84 -27.50 12.75
N PHE A 348 42.90 -26.84 12.08
CA PHE A 348 43.16 -25.63 11.30
C PHE A 348 42.44 -24.46 11.88
N THR A 349 43.07 -23.30 11.88
CA THR A 349 42.41 -22.01 12.16
C THR A 349 42.36 -21.20 10.88
N ILE A 350 41.21 -20.66 10.55
CA ILE A 350 41.02 -19.74 9.42
C ILE A 350 40.86 -18.31 10.01
N LYS A 351 41.62 -17.36 9.51
CA LYS A 351 41.49 -15.95 9.90
C LYS A 351 41.12 -15.11 8.69
N ASN A 352 40.26 -14.12 8.89
CA ASN A 352 39.93 -13.13 7.86
C ASN A 352 41.02 -12.08 7.72
N SER A 353 40.87 -11.13 6.78
CA SER A 353 41.84 -10.04 6.53
C SER A 353 42.10 -9.12 7.72
N SER A 354 41.19 -9.07 8.69
CA SER A 354 41.40 -8.31 9.95
C SER A 354 42.10 -9.14 11.05
N GLY A 355 42.52 -10.38 10.75
CA GLY A 355 43.17 -11.28 11.71
C GLY A 355 42.19 -11.99 12.66
N SER A 356 40.90 -11.77 12.56
CA SER A 356 39.89 -12.39 13.41
C SER A 356 39.65 -13.85 12.96
N ALA A 357 39.56 -14.78 13.93
CA ALA A 357 39.26 -16.17 13.65
C ALA A 357 37.83 -16.34 13.10
N VAL A 358 37.71 -17.14 12.04
CA VAL A 358 36.43 -17.57 11.50
C VAL A 358 35.75 -18.46 12.52
N LYS A 359 34.48 -18.15 12.84
CA LYS A 359 33.62 -19.00 13.66
C LYS A 359 32.63 -19.77 12.81
N ALA A 360 32.32 -20.99 13.20
CA ALA A 360 31.41 -21.86 12.49
C ALA A 360 30.60 -22.77 13.42
N THR A 361 29.56 -23.39 12.86
CA THR A 361 28.87 -24.53 13.43
C THR A 361 29.17 -25.76 12.59
N GLY A 362 29.03 -26.95 13.17
CA GLY A 362 29.28 -28.19 12.46
C GLY A 362 30.28 -29.11 13.16
N LYS A 363 30.71 -30.17 12.51
CA LYS A 363 31.62 -31.17 13.02
C LYS A 363 32.61 -31.63 11.92
N ALA A 364 33.59 -32.43 12.33
CA ALA A 364 34.71 -32.83 11.49
C ALA A 364 34.36 -32.99 10.01
N GLY A 365 35.03 -32.27 9.16
CA GLY A 365 34.89 -32.28 7.72
C GLY A 365 33.80 -31.41 7.11
N SER A 366 32.77 -30.95 7.88
CA SER A 366 31.71 -30.09 7.32
C SER A 366 31.26 -29.02 8.32
N TYR A 367 31.54 -27.80 7.97
CA TYR A 367 31.27 -26.61 8.80
C TYR A 367 30.47 -25.59 8.00
N THR A 368 29.69 -24.78 8.70
CA THR A 368 28.99 -23.60 8.16
C THR A 368 29.39 -22.37 8.94
N TYR A 369 29.85 -21.36 8.25
CA TYR A 369 30.20 -20.08 8.85
C TYR A 369 29.04 -19.52 9.67
N SER A 370 29.37 -18.99 10.87
CA SER A 370 28.41 -18.34 11.74
C SER A 370 29.14 -17.39 12.68
N THR A 371 28.73 -16.13 12.76
CA THR A 371 29.30 -15.16 13.69
C THR A 371 29.14 -15.54 15.16
N SER A 372 28.11 -16.34 15.47
CA SER A 372 27.82 -16.91 16.80
C SER A 372 28.28 -18.37 16.96
N GLY A 373 28.97 -18.91 15.98
CA GLY A 373 29.44 -20.30 16.00
C GLY A 373 30.45 -20.54 17.12
N SER A 374 30.41 -21.78 17.70
CA SER A 374 31.29 -22.20 18.77
C SER A 374 32.59 -22.82 18.28
N VAL A 375 32.68 -23.20 16.99
CA VAL A 375 33.84 -23.83 16.39
C VAL A 375 34.75 -22.77 15.76
N SER A 376 35.99 -22.68 16.19
CA SER A 376 37.04 -21.84 15.60
C SER A 376 38.28 -22.62 15.18
N GLN A 377 38.32 -23.90 15.51
CA GLN A 377 39.35 -24.86 15.06
C GLN A 377 38.68 -25.96 14.24
N PHE A 378 39.12 -26.14 13.01
CA PHE A 378 38.52 -27.03 12.02
C PHE A 378 39.29 -28.32 11.92
N LYS A 379 38.61 -29.45 12.12
CA LYS A 379 39.16 -30.77 12.05
C LYS A 379 38.89 -31.41 10.69
N LEU A 380 39.84 -32.15 10.14
CA LEU A 380 39.69 -32.92 8.90
C LEU A 380 38.69 -34.09 9.10
N ASN A 381 38.06 -34.49 8.00
CA ASN A 381 37.34 -35.75 7.92
C ASN A 381 38.30 -36.91 7.57
N SER A 382 37.75 -38.11 7.43
CA SER A 382 38.52 -39.33 7.04
C SER A 382 39.19 -39.24 5.66
N SER A 383 38.75 -38.29 4.80
CA SER A 383 39.34 -38.03 3.47
C SER A 383 40.38 -36.91 3.49
N ASN A 384 40.88 -36.53 4.64
CA ASN A 384 41.84 -35.43 4.86
C ASN A 384 41.36 -34.07 4.33
N THR A 385 40.05 -33.83 4.38
CA THR A 385 39.42 -32.58 3.90
C THR A 385 38.49 -31.98 4.95
N PHE A 386 38.27 -30.69 4.85
CA PHE A 386 37.10 -30.04 5.44
C PHE A 386 36.56 -28.93 4.55
N LEU A 387 35.28 -28.65 4.70
CA LEU A 387 34.54 -27.60 4.01
C LEU A 387 34.07 -26.58 5.03
N VAL A 388 34.18 -25.28 4.69
CA VAL A 388 33.48 -24.19 5.38
C VAL A 388 32.57 -23.53 4.38
N LYS A 389 31.28 -23.79 4.52
CA LYS A 389 30.19 -23.21 3.68
C LYS A 389 29.79 -21.85 4.16
N SER A 390 29.13 -21.07 3.29
CA SER A 390 28.57 -19.74 3.59
C SER A 390 29.61 -18.72 4.11
N LEU A 391 30.86 -18.92 3.74
CA LEU A 391 31.95 -18.01 4.11
C LEU A 391 31.79 -16.69 3.34
N PRO A 392 31.77 -15.52 4.02
CA PRO A 392 31.72 -14.23 3.31
C PRO A 392 32.85 -14.08 2.30
N ALA A 393 32.60 -13.41 1.17
CA ALA A 393 33.66 -13.14 0.22
C ALA A 393 34.76 -12.29 0.87
N GLY A 394 36.01 -12.69 0.68
CA GLY A 394 37.15 -12.01 1.28
C GLY A 394 38.43 -12.80 1.16
N THR A 395 39.52 -12.24 1.69
CA THR A 395 40.82 -12.91 1.81
C THR A 395 40.89 -13.58 3.17
N TYR A 396 41.31 -14.86 3.15
CA TYR A 396 41.44 -15.68 4.34
C TYR A 396 42.81 -16.34 4.37
N THR A 397 43.39 -16.41 5.55
CA THR A 397 44.65 -17.15 5.80
C THR A 397 44.32 -18.38 6.65
N VAL A 398 44.85 -19.52 6.22
CA VAL A 398 44.67 -20.82 6.91
C VAL A 398 45.96 -21.14 7.65
N TYR A 399 45.85 -21.46 8.92
CA TYR A 399 46.93 -21.90 9.79
C TYR A 399 46.68 -23.33 10.24
N GLU A 400 47.70 -24.15 10.18
CA GLU A 400 47.73 -25.50 10.73
C GLU A 400 48.27 -25.49 12.16
#